data_86a4c556ff267fa4a812a01088f8e03a
#
_entry.id   86a4c556ff267fa4a812a01088f8e03a
#
_cell.length_a   1.000
_cell.length_b   1.000
_cell.length_c   1.000
_cell.angle_alpha   90.00
_cell.angle_beta   90.00
_cell.angle_gamma   90.00
#
_symmetry.space_group_name_H-M   'P 1'
#
loop_
_entity.id
_entity.type
_entity.pdbx_description
1 polymer ?
#
loop_
_entity_poly.entity_id
_entity_poly.type
_entity_poly.pdbx_seq_one_letter_code
_entity_poly.pdbx_strand_id
1 'polypeptide(L)'
;MAKGNDLVKEVIMEKMESEKKEKDTTATTGKGQGLRFNKGKLRYDLVEPRAHRDMVKVLTYGATKYFDRNWENGLTWTSIIASLKRHLAAIEEGEDYDFDPNCEGCKTGYCEKHSGELHIANLACNAHFLNAFYYTFPQGDNRPKRYLKLPKIGLDIDGVLADWTTAWNELYPEVLVKPSSWYLDRKVGRRFKKMTEEGTLNDFYLNNVKPLIQPEDLPFEPHCYITSRPVPVEVTEDWLDKHHFPAKPVHSLDVCKSKVDLAKEAGIEIFIDDSFDNFVELNNAGITTYLYSAPWNQKHDVGHLRLKSLKDLPLLK
;
A
#
# COMPACT_ATOMS: atom_id res chain seq x y z
N MET A 1 -2.03 -34.74 24.44
CA MET A 1 -2.14 -33.47 23.68
C MET A 1 -1.38 -33.49 22.34
N ALA A 2 -1.14 -34.64 21.71
CA ALA A 2 -0.45 -34.78 20.42
C ALA A 2 -1.38 -34.98 19.21
N LYS A 3 -2.66 -35.25 19.42
CA LYS A 3 -3.61 -35.59 18.34
C LYS A 3 -4.24 -34.38 17.61
N GLY A 4 -4.14 -33.17 18.13
CA GLY A 4 -4.73 -31.98 17.48
C GLY A 4 -3.88 -31.39 16.37
N ASN A 5 -2.55 -31.55 16.44
CA ASN A 5 -1.63 -30.99 15.43
C ASN A 5 -1.56 -31.82 14.14
N ASP A 6 -1.87 -33.11 14.22
CA ASP A 6 -1.82 -33.99 13.03
C ASP A 6 -3.08 -33.82 12.18
N LEU A 7 -4.26 -33.61 12.81
CA LEU A 7 -5.51 -33.35 12.07
C LEU A 7 -5.48 -32.03 11.31
N VAL A 8 -4.86 -30.97 11.85
CA VAL A 8 -4.69 -29.68 11.18
C VAL A 8 -3.72 -29.80 9.99
N LYS A 9 -2.66 -30.60 10.14
CA LYS A 9 -1.73 -30.89 9.03
C LYS A 9 -2.37 -31.71 7.92
N GLU A 10 -3.18 -32.70 8.25
CA GLU A 10 -3.95 -33.48 7.27
C GLU A 10 -4.94 -32.60 6.50
N VAL A 11 -5.71 -31.75 7.17
CA VAL A 11 -6.66 -30.82 6.53
C VAL A 11 -5.95 -29.81 5.65
N ILE A 12 -4.77 -29.32 6.05
CA ILE A 12 -3.96 -28.42 5.23
C ILE A 12 -3.38 -29.17 4.02
N MET A 13 -2.91 -30.40 4.20
CA MET A 13 -2.39 -31.21 3.10
C MET A 13 -3.49 -31.65 2.13
N GLU A 14 -4.68 -32.05 2.60
CA GLU A 14 -5.84 -32.32 1.74
C GLU A 14 -6.31 -31.06 0.97
N LYS A 15 -6.29 -29.89 1.61
CA LYS A 15 -6.60 -28.62 0.94
C LYS A 15 -5.56 -28.25 -0.10
N MET A 16 -4.28 -28.44 0.20
CA MET A 16 -3.19 -28.24 -0.76
C MET A 16 -3.20 -29.26 -1.90
N GLU A 17 -3.62 -30.51 -1.66
CA GLU A 17 -3.80 -31.53 -2.69
C GLU A 17 -5.07 -31.32 -3.52
N SER A 18 -6.17 -30.85 -2.94
CA SER A 18 -7.37 -30.46 -3.68
C SER A 18 -7.12 -29.22 -4.54
N GLU A 19 -6.35 -28.25 -4.07
CA GLU A 19 -5.91 -27.10 -4.84
C GLU A 19 -4.89 -27.45 -5.94
N LYS A 20 -4.08 -28.49 -5.76
CA LYS A 20 -3.24 -29.06 -6.83
C LYS A 20 -4.05 -29.79 -7.92
N LYS A 21 -5.26 -30.23 -7.64
CA LYS A 21 -6.13 -30.95 -8.59
C LYS A 21 -7.00 -30.03 -9.45
N GLU A 22 -7.14 -28.76 -9.11
CA GLU A 22 -7.78 -27.76 -9.99
C GLU A 22 -6.79 -27.32 -11.08
N LYS A 23 -6.54 -28.25 -12.01
CA LYS A 23 -5.75 -27.99 -13.21
C LYS A 23 -6.56 -27.10 -14.13
N ASP A 24 -6.12 -25.86 -14.32
CA ASP A 24 -6.61 -24.99 -15.39
C ASP A 24 -6.23 -25.61 -16.73
N THR A 25 -7.12 -26.46 -17.25
CA THR A 25 -7.02 -27.05 -18.58
C THR A 25 -7.52 -26.04 -19.59
N THR A 26 -6.68 -25.12 -20.03
CA THR A 26 -6.94 -24.44 -21.30
C THR A 26 -6.86 -25.52 -22.39
N ALA A 27 -8.02 -25.94 -22.88
CA ALA A 27 -8.14 -26.93 -23.94
C ALA A 27 -7.39 -26.44 -25.19
N THR A 28 -6.23 -27.02 -25.47
CA THR A 28 -5.56 -26.89 -26.76
C THR A 28 -6.06 -28.01 -27.66
N THR A 29 -6.69 -27.65 -28.76
CA THR A 29 -7.17 -28.56 -29.79
C THR A 29 -6.05 -29.41 -30.36
N GLY A 30 -6.06 -30.69 -30.10
CA GLY A 30 -5.61 -31.75 -31.03
C GLY A 30 -4.13 -32.10 -31.10
N LYS A 31 -3.17 -31.44 -30.45
CA LYS A 31 -1.78 -31.90 -30.37
C LYS A 31 -1.25 -31.76 -28.94
N GLY A 32 -1.15 -32.89 -28.24
CA GLY A 32 -0.49 -32.98 -26.96
C GLY A 32 -1.24 -32.34 -25.80
N GLN A 33 -1.52 -33.09 -24.77
CA GLN A 33 -2.18 -32.59 -23.55
C GLN A 33 -1.16 -31.88 -22.65
N GLY A 34 -0.61 -30.74 -23.12
CA GLY A 34 0.27 -29.90 -22.33
C GLY A 34 -0.52 -29.25 -21.19
N LEU A 35 -0.22 -29.63 -19.96
CA LEU A 35 -0.78 -29.01 -18.77
C LEU A 35 0.03 -27.76 -18.41
N ARG A 36 -0.67 -26.61 -18.22
CA ARG A 36 -0.03 -25.37 -17.77
C ARG A 36 -0.73 -24.83 -16.53
N PHE A 37 0.03 -24.55 -15.49
CA PHE A 37 -0.48 -23.94 -14.26
C PHE A 37 -0.49 -22.43 -14.40
N ASN A 38 -1.68 -21.81 -14.44
CA ASN A 38 -1.86 -20.36 -14.60
C ASN A 38 -2.50 -19.68 -13.39
N LYS A 39 -2.92 -20.43 -12.37
CA LYS A 39 -3.55 -19.86 -11.15
C LYS A 39 -2.61 -18.81 -10.53
N GLY A 40 -3.10 -17.62 -10.26
CA GLY A 40 -2.36 -16.51 -9.66
C GLY A 40 -1.43 -15.74 -10.61
N LYS A 41 -1.35 -16.09 -11.90
CA LYS A 41 -0.58 -15.33 -12.90
C LYS A 41 -1.44 -14.25 -13.54
N LEU A 42 -0.79 -13.15 -13.94
CA LEU A 42 -1.46 -12.08 -14.68
C LEU A 42 -1.96 -12.62 -16.04
N ARG A 43 -3.19 -12.30 -16.35
CA ARG A 43 -3.93 -12.75 -17.54
C ARG A 43 -3.75 -11.74 -18.68
N TYR A 44 -2.55 -11.72 -19.29
CA TYR A 44 -2.27 -10.86 -20.45
C TYR A 44 -3.12 -11.21 -21.69
N ASP A 45 -3.71 -12.42 -21.71
CA ASP A 45 -4.64 -12.88 -22.74
C ASP A 45 -6.00 -12.15 -22.71
N LEU A 46 -6.32 -11.42 -21.62
CA LEU A 46 -7.52 -10.59 -21.52
C LEU A 46 -7.36 -9.21 -22.18
N VAL A 47 -6.15 -8.83 -22.59
CA VAL A 47 -5.91 -7.57 -23.28
C VAL A 47 -6.34 -7.70 -24.74
N GLU A 48 -7.23 -6.81 -25.21
CA GLU A 48 -7.64 -6.76 -26.63
C GLU A 48 -6.46 -6.24 -27.49
N PRO A 49 -5.92 -7.06 -28.42
CA PRO A 49 -4.71 -6.70 -29.16
C PRO A 49 -4.90 -5.48 -30.06
N ARG A 50 -6.10 -5.21 -30.58
CA ARG A 50 -6.37 -4.05 -31.44
C ARG A 50 -6.33 -2.77 -30.65
N ALA A 51 -7.01 -2.71 -29.50
CA ALA A 51 -7.01 -1.55 -28.63
C ALA A 51 -5.59 -1.21 -28.15
N HIS A 52 -4.78 -2.24 -27.78
CA HIS A 52 -3.39 -2.05 -27.46
C HIS A 52 -2.57 -1.50 -28.63
N ARG A 53 -2.77 -2.02 -29.85
CA ARG A 53 -2.09 -1.56 -31.06
C ARG A 53 -2.42 -0.10 -31.40
N ASP A 54 -3.66 0.32 -31.22
CA ASP A 54 -4.07 1.71 -31.49
C ASP A 54 -3.40 2.69 -30.51
N MET A 55 -3.27 2.31 -29.23
CA MET A 55 -2.46 3.08 -28.27
C MET A 55 -0.98 3.16 -28.70
N VAL A 56 -0.40 2.06 -29.20
CA VAL A 56 1.00 2.05 -29.70
C VAL A 56 1.19 2.94 -30.91
N LYS A 57 0.19 3.10 -31.79
CA LYS A 57 0.26 4.07 -32.93
C LYS A 57 0.39 5.50 -32.42
N VAL A 58 -0.35 5.89 -31.36
CA VAL A 58 -0.20 7.21 -30.74
C VAL A 58 1.20 7.41 -30.17
N LEU A 59 1.76 6.38 -29.50
CA LEU A 59 3.16 6.42 -29.04
C LEU A 59 4.15 6.59 -30.18
N THR A 60 3.92 5.90 -31.32
CA THR A 60 4.76 5.98 -32.52
C THR A 60 4.69 7.37 -33.12
N TYR A 61 3.50 7.95 -33.24
CA TYR A 61 3.34 9.36 -33.66
C TYR A 61 4.11 10.31 -32.72
N GLY A 62 3.98 10.13 -31.42
CA GLY A 62 4.73 10.92 -30.42
C GLY A 62 6.24 10.82 -30.60
N ALA A 63 6.77 9.62 -30.91
CA ALA A 63 8.19 9.39 -31.18
C ALA A 63 8.68 10.12 -32.44
N THR A 64 7.85 10.17 -33.50
CA THR A 64 8.20 10.95 -34.71
C THR A 64 8.18 12.47 -34.47
N LYS A 65 7.29 12.93 -33.59
CA LYS A 65 7.13 14.36 -33.30
C LYS A 65 8.21 14.90 -32.35
N TYR A 66 8.61 14.12 -31.37
CA TYR A 66 9.56 14.54 -30.34
C TYR A 66 10.86 13.74 -30.47
N PHE A 67 10.92 12.56 -29.88
CA PHE A 67 11.95 11.51 -29.96
C PHE A 67 11.47 10.28 -29.17
N ASP A 68 12.18 9.15 -29.36
CA ASP A 68 11.83 7.90 -28.67
C ASP A 68 11.80 8.09 -27.17
N ARG A 69 10.72 7.62 -26.54
CA ARG A 69 10.53 7.66 -25.09
C ARG A 69 10.57 9.04 -24.44
N ASN A 70 10.31 10.11 -25.22
CA ASN A 70 10.31 11.48 -24.70
C ASN A 70 9.44 11.64 -23.44
N TRP A 71 8.31 10.95 -23.35
CA TRP A 71 7.42 11.01 -22.20
C TRP A 71 8.07 10.53 -20.89
N GLU A 72 9.10 9.64 -20.97
CA GLU A 72 9.82 9.15 -19.79
C GLU A 72 10.66 10.25 -19.09
N ASN A 73 10.94 11.36 -19.77
CA ASN A 73 11.58 12.54 -19.15
C ASN A 73 10.67 13.25 -18.13
N GLY A 74 9.41 12.85 -18.05
CA GLY A 74 8.43 13.40 -17.12
C GLY A 74 7.64 14.56 -17.69
N LEU A 75 6.35 14.56 -17.43
CA LEU A 75 5.40 15.62 -17.73
C LEU A 75 4.60 15.93 -16.47
N THR A 76 4.18 17.19 -16.29
CA THR A 76 3.28 17.50 -15.18
C THR A 76 1.96 16.74 -15.33
N TRP A 77 1.45 16.18 -14.25
CA TRP A 77 0.21 15.39 -14.28
C TRP A 77 -0.98 16.21 -14.80
N THR A 78 -1.05 17.49 -14.43
CA THR A 78 -2.14 18.37 -14.93
C THR A 78 -2.10 18.56 -16.42
N SER A 79 -0.94 18.57 -17.08
CA SER A 79 -0.84 18.68 -18.54
C SER A 79 -1.38 17.43 -19.25
N ILE A 80 -1.08 16.25 -18.71
CA ILE A 80 -1.59 14.97 -19.22
C ILE A 80 -3.10 14.88 -19.00
N ILE A 81 -3.58 15.25 -17.80
CA ILE A 81 -5.02 15.30 -17.50
C ILE A 81 -5.75 16.25 -18.43
N ALA A 82 -5.15 17.40 -18.74
CA ALA A 82 -5.75 18.34 -19.70
C ALA A 82 -5.84 17.74 -21.10
N SER A 83 -4.81 17.03 -21.57
CA SER A 83 -4.84 16.32 -22.86
C SER A 83 -5.90 15.22 -22.86
N LEU A 84 -5.94 14.39 -21.82
CA LEU A 84 -6.96 13.34 -21.65
C LEU A 84 -8.38 13.91 -21.73
N LYS A 85 -8.65 15.02 -21.05
CA LYS A 85 -9.96 15.68 -21.07
C LYS A 85 -10.32 16.24 -22.44
N ARG A 86 -9.36 16.79 -23.21
CA ARG A 86 -9.66 17.25 -24.57
C ARG A 86 -10.10 16.11 -25.49
N HIS A 87 -9.41 14.97 -25.44
CA HIS A 87 -9.81 13.82 -26.24
C HIS A 87 -11.15 13.21 -25.75
N LEU A 88 -11.43 13.26 -24.43
CA LEU A 88 -12.73 12.84 -23.92
C LEU A 88 -13.85 13.75 -24.43
N ALA A 89 -13.67 15.07 -24.40
CA ALA A 89 -14.65 16.02 -24.91
C ALA A 89 -14.93 15.81 -26.41
N ALA A 90 -13.90 15.62 -27.23
CA ALA A 90 -14.07 15.31 -28.65
C ALA A 90 -14.89 14.02 -28.87
N ILE A 91 -14.66 12.96 -28.08
CA ILE A 91 -15.47 11.73 -28.13
C ILE A 91 -16.94 12.02 -27.76
N GLU A 92 -17.17 12.84 -26.72
CA GLU A 92 -18.52 13.22 -26.28
C GLU A 92 -19.24 14.06 -27.34
N GLU A 93 -18.51 14.82 -28.16
CA GLU A 93 -19.00 15.60 -29.29
C GLU A 93 -19.19 14.75 -30.57
N GLY A 94 -18.82 13.47 -30.53
CA GLY A 94 -19.00 12.52 -31.65
C GLY A 94 -17.83 12.47 -32.62
N GLU A 95 -16.67 13.00 -32.25
CA GLU A 95 -15.45 12.90 -33.04
C GLU A 95 -14.70 11.61 -32.75
N ASP A 96 -14.49 10.79 -33.79
CA ASP A 96 -13.77 9.52 -33.65
C ASP A 96 -12.25 9.71 -33.74
N TYR A 97 -11.78 10.59 -34.64
CA TYR A 97 -10.38 10.75 -35.00
C TYR A 97 -9.84 12.13 -34.66
N ASP A 98 -8.63 12.19 -34.09
CA ASP A 98 -7.86 13.42 -33.87
C ASP A 98 -7.35 13.97 -35.23
N PHE A 99 -8.27 14.51 -36.02
CA PHE A 99 -8.05 14.96 -37.39
C PHE A 99 -8.91 16.17 -37.71
N ASP A 100 -8.29 17.21 -38.26
CA ASP A 100 -9.01 18.38 -38.75
C ASP A 100 -8.89 18.49 -40.30
N PRO A 101 -9.99 18.36 -41.06
CA PRO A 101 -9.97 18.45 -42.52
C PRO A 101 -9.57 19.81 -43.04
N ASN A 102 -9.61 20.84 -42.21
CA ASN A 102 -9.19 22.20 -42.59
C ASN A 102 -7.72 22.49 -42.28
N CYS A 103 -7.07 21.62 -41.53
CA CYS A 103 -5.65 21.75 -41.17
C CYS A 103 -4.76 21.25 -42.32
N GLU A 104 -3.85 22.11 -42.82
CA GLU A 104 -2.91 21.75 -43.89
C GLU A 104 -2.03 20.55 -43.54
N GLY A 105 -1.54 20.43 -42.29
CA GLY A 105 -0.76 19.28 -41.84
C GLY A 105 -1.55 17.98 -41.92
N CYS A 106 -2.83 17.99 -41.56
CA CYS A 106 -3.70 16.82 -41.70
C CYS A 106 -3.90 16.38 -43.15
N LYS A 107 -4.02 17.32 -44.06
CA LYS A 107 -4.18 17.04 -45.52
C LYS A 107 -2.93 16.43 -46.13
N THR A 108 -1.75 16.75 -45.63
CA THR A 108 -0.45 16.28 -46.16
C THR A 108 0.03 14.98 -45.57
N GLY A 109 -0.71 14.41 -44.61
CA GLY A 109 -0.41 13.11 -43.96
C GLY A 109 0.55 13.20 -42.77
N TYR A 110 1.07 14.40 -42.45
CA TYR A 110 1.80 14.67 -41.19
C TYR A 110 1.34 15.99 -40.59
N CYS A 111 0.90 15.92 -39.35
CA CYS A 111 0.41 17.07 -38.61
C CYS A 111 1.06 17.15 -37.21
N GLU A 112 1.64 18.31 -36.90
CA GLU A 112 2.20 18.56 -35.56
C GLU A 112 1.13 18.75 -34.48
N LYS A 113 -0.12 19.07 -34.89
CA LYS A 113 -1.23 19.35 -33.96
C LYS A 113 -2.11 18.15 -33.68
N HIS A 114 -2.37 17.33 -34.71
CA HIS A 114 -3.31 16.23 -34.67
C HIS A 114 -2.60 14.91 -34.98
N SER A 115 -2.89 13.86 -34.24
CA SER A 115 -2.23 12.56 -34.40
C SER A 115 -2.73 11.76 -35.61
N GLY A 116 -3.93 12.05 -36.09
CA GLY A 116 -4.63 11.23 -37.08
C GLY A 116 -5.17 9.90 -36.53
N GLU A 117 -4.94 9.62 -35.26
CA GLU A 117 -5.36 8.39 -34.59
C GLU A 117 -6.67 8.61 -33.83
N LEU A 118 -7.33 7.51 -33.42
CA LEU A 118 -8.57 7.58 -32.64
C LEU A 118 -8.40 8.43 -31.37
N HIS A 119 -9.37 9.29 -31.07
CA HIS A 119 -9.40 10.03 -29.81
C HIS A 119 -9.37 9.09 -28.60
N ILE A 120 -10.08 7.94 -28.67
CA ILE A 120 -10.06 6.93 -27.61
C ILE A 120 -8.66 6.32 -27.40
N ALA A 121 -7.86 6.17 -28.46
CA ALA A 121 -6.49 5.69 -28.38
C ALA A 121 -5.56 6.73 -27.73
N ASN A 122 -5.74 8.02 -28.08
CA ASN A 122 -5.03 9.15 -27.45
C ASN A 122 -5.37 9.26 -25.97
N LEU A 123 -6.64 9.07 -25.59
CA LEU A 123 -7.10 9.01 -24.20
C LEU A 123 -6.42 7.88 -23.45
N ALA A 124 -6.41 6.66 -24.00
CA ALA A 124 -5.76 5.49 -23.43
C ALA A 124 -4.25 5.70 -23.25
N CYS A 125 -3.58 6.35 -24.20
CA CYS A 125 -2.17 6.69 -24.13
C CYS A 125 -1.87 7.68 -22.98
N ASN A 126 -2.70 8.72 -22.81
CA ASN A 126 -2.56 9.66 -21.69
C ASN A 126 -2.81 8.99 -20.34
N ALA A 127 -3.79 8.07 -20.25
CA ALA A 127 -4.03 7.27 -19.04
C ALA A 127 -2.84 6.35 -18.74
N HIS A 128 -2.23 5.75 -19.76
CA HIS A 128 -1.01 4.95 -19.63
C HIS A 128 0.14 5.78 -19.03
N PHE A 129 0.35 7.01 -19.50
CA PHE A 129 1.37 7.91 -18.93
C PHE A 129 1.12 8.21 -17.45
N LEU A 130 -0.11 8.56 -17.07
CA LEU A 130 -0.44 8.80 -15.66
C LEU A 130 -0.21 7.56 -14.79
N ASN A 131 -0.60 6.38 -15.30
CA ASN A 131 -0.36 5.12 -14.58
C ASN A 131 1.15 4.83 -14.42
N ALA A 132 1.94 5.05 -15.46
CA ALA A 132 3.40 4.90 -15.38
C ALA A 132 4.02 5.91 -14.42
N PHE A 133 3.60 7.18 -14.44
CA PHE A 133 4.13 8.25 -13.60
C PHE A 133 3.80 8.08 -12.11
N TYR A 134 2.75 7.35 -11.78
CA TYR A 134 2.49 6.97 -10.39
C TYR A 134 3.70 6.26 -9.77
N TYR A 135 4.42 5.46 -10.56
CA TYR A 135 5.59 4.70 -10.11
C TYR A 135 6.92 5.39 -10.43
N THR A 136 7.01 6.07 -11.57
CA THR A 136 8.30 6.55 -12.12
C THR A 136 8.53 8.03 -11.94
N PHE A 137 7.46 8.84 -11.81
CA PHE A 137 7.55 10.30 -11.72
C PHE A 137 6.47 10.92 -10.79
N PRO A 138 6.37 10.47 -9.52
CA PRO A 138 5.38 11.00 -8.57
C PRO A 138 5.60 12.49 -8.25
N GLN A 139 6.84 12.99 -8.35
CA GLN A 139 7.16 14.42 -8.17
C GLN A 139 6.56 15.32 -9.24
N GLY A 140 6.11 14.77 -10.37
CA GLY A 140 5.37 15.50 -11.41
C GLY A 140 3.91 15.79 -11.05
N ASP A 141 3.42 15.24 -9.94
CA ASP A 141 2.05 15.48 -9.47
C ASP A 141 1.88 16.92 -8.95
N ASN A 142 1.40 17.77 -9.83
CA ASN A 142 1.11 19.18 -9.57
C ASN A 142 -0.40 19.46 -9.46
N ARG A 143 -1.22 18.42 -9.20
CA ARG A 143 -2.67 18.60 -8.98
C ARG A 143 -2.89 19.49 -7.76
N PRO A 144 -3.89 20.40 -7.80
CA PRO A 144 -4.20 21.23 -6.64
C PRO A 144 -4.51 20.40 -5.41
N LYS A 145 -3.70 20.50 -4.35
CA LYS A 145 -3.83 19.69 -3.11
C LYS A 145 -5.24 19.72 -2.51
N ARG A 146 -5.97 20.83 -2.68
CA ARG A 146 -7.38 20.97 -2.24
C ARG A 146 -8.37 19.98 -2.88
N TYR A 147 -8.00 19.34 -4.00
CA TYR A 147 -8.82 18.33 -4.68
C TYR A 147 -8.33 16.90 -4.40
N LEU A 148 -7.18 16.75 -3.74
CA LEU A 148 -6.69 15.46 -3.32
C LEU A 148 -7.43 15.08 -2.04
N LYS A 149 -8.31 14.09 -2.14
CA LYS A 149 -8.83 13.42 -0.96
C LYS A 149 -7.68 12.61 -0.38
N LEU A 150 -7.01 13.16 0.64
CA LEU A 150 -6.02 12.40 1.38
C LEU A 150 -6.71 11.20 2.05
N PRO A 151 -6.16 10.01 1.94
CA PRO A 151 -6.71 8.84 2.61
C PRO A 151 -6.65 9.03 4.13
N LYS A 152 -7.59 8.40 4.83
CA LYS A 152 -7.55 8.32 6.27
C LYS A 152 -6.48 7.33 6.70
N ILE A 153 -5.42 7.84 7.33
CA ILE A 153 -4.26 7.05 7.76
C ILE A 153 -4.35 6.78 9.25
N GLY A 154 -4.37 5.50 9.62
CA GLY A 154 -4.24 5.04 11.00
C GLY A 154 -2.81 4.57 11.28
N LEU A 155 -2.37 4.74 12.52
CA LEU A 155 -1.04 4.32 12.97
C LEU A 155 -1.11 3.39 14.17
N ASP A 156 -0.26 2.37 14.20
CA ASP A 156 0.15 1.76 15.46
C ASP A 156 1.11 2.70 16.22
N ILE A 157 1.30 2.43 17.49
CA ILE A 157 2.16 3.24 18.36
C ILE A 157 3.47 2.51 18.65
N ASP A 158 3.41 1.35 19.30
CA ASP A 158 4.63 0.63 19.72
C ASP A 158 5.29 -0.03 18.51
N GLY A 159 6.57 0.24 18.28
CA GLY A 159 7.31 -0.23 17.11
C GLY A 159 7.15 0.63 15.85
N VAL A 160 6.25 1.62 15.86
CA VAL A 160 6.07 2.62 14.78
C VAL A 160 6.45 4.02 15.26
N LEU A 161 5.87 4.49 16.35
CA LEU A 161 6.14 5.80 16.96
C LEU A 161 6.96 5.70 18.23
N ALA A 162 6.84 4.61 18.99
CA ALA A 162 7.36 4.41 20.32
C ALA A 162 8.31 3.21 20.40
N ASP A 163 9.46 3.40 21.03
CA ASP A 163 10.48 2.36 21.23
C ASP A 163 10.26 1.59 22.54
N TRP A 164 9.23 0.77 22.53
CA TRP A 164 8.90 -0.08 23.66
C TRP A 164 10.00 -1.10 24.00
N THR A 165 10.62 -1.69 22.96
CA THR A 165 11.59 -2.77 23.12
C THR A 165 12.87 -2.30 23.81
N THR A 166 13.40 -1.14 23.43
CA THR A 166 14.58 -0.55 24.10
C THR A 166 14.25 -0.19 25.53
N ALA A 167 13.13 0.50 25.77
CA ALA A 167 12.71 0.87 27.13
C ALA A 167 12.56 -0.34 28.05
N TRP A 168 11.96 -1.43 27.54
CA TRP A 168 11.84 -2.68 28.28
C TRP A 168 13.20 -3.28 28.62
N ASN A 169 14.09 -3.41 27.64
CA ASN A 169 15.40 -4.04 27.81
C ASN A 169 16.34 -3.24 28.71
N GLU A 170 16.21 -1.91 28.71
CA GLU A 170 16.96 -1.03 29.64
C GLU A 170 16.48 -1.21 31.08
N LEU A 171 15.17 -1.32 31.29
CA LEU A 171 14.59 -1.42 32.62
C LEU A 171 14.69 -2.83 33.20
N TYR A 172 14.63 -3.86 32.35
CA TYR A 172 14.62 -5.27 32.75
C TYR A 172 15.66 -6.11 32.02
N PRO A 173 16.96 -5.83 32.21
CA PRO A 173 18.04 -6.51 31.49
C PRO A 173 18.09 -8.03 31.78
N GLU A 174 17.46 -8.50 32.86
CA GLU A 174 17.34 -9.92 33.19
C GLU A 174 16.21 -10.65 32.43
N VAL A 175 15.33 -9.90 31.77
CA VAL A 175 14.16 -10.42 31.00
C VAL A 175 14.11 -9.74 29.64
N LEU A 176 15.16 -9.93 28.85
CA LEU A 176 15.28 -9.29 27.55
C LEU A 176 14.22 -9.77 26.55
N VAL A 177 13.63 -8.82 25.83
CA VAL A 177 12.89 -9.07 24.59
C VAL A 177 13.90 -9.14 23.46
N LYS A 178 13.95 -10.30 22.79
CA LYS A 178 14.88 -10.51 21.67
C LYS A 178 14.40 -9.71 20.43
N PRO A 179 15.29 -9.00 19.75
CA PRO A 179 14.93 -8.23 18.56
C PRO A 179 14.30 -9.05 17.42
N SER A 180 14.48 -10.38 17.44
CA SER A 180 13.96 -11.30 16.41
C SER A 180 12.58 -11.88 16.73
N SER A 181 11.96 -11.53 17.86
CA SER A 181 10.71 -12.12 18.30
C SER A 181 9.83 -11.09 19.01
N TRP A 182 8.72 -10.75 18.39
CA TRP A 182 7.68 -9.92 19.01
C TRP A 182 6.88 -10.68 20.08
N TYR A 183 6.93 -12.01 20.09
CA TYR A 183 6.18 -12.79 21.06
C TYR A 183 6.78 -12.65 22.45
N LEU A 184 5.97 -12.12 23.36
CA LEU A 184 6.29 -12.05 24.77
C LEU A 184 6.52 -13.47 25.31
N ASP A 185 7.75 -13.77 25.63
CA ASP A 185 8.07 -15.00 26.32
C ASP A 185 7.32 -15.02 27.68
N ARG A 186 7.19 -16.22 28.28
CA ARG A 186 6.49 -16.38 29.57
C ARG A 186 7.10 -15.54 30.70
N LYS A 187 8.40 -15.16 30.61
CA LYS A 187 9.06 -14.34 31.62
C LYS A 187 8.64 -12.89 31.49
N VAL A 188 8.58 -12.39 30.26
CA VAL A 188 8.08 -11.04 29.96
C VAL A 188 6.62 -10.91 30.39
N GLY A 189 5.77 -11.87 30.04
CA GLY A 189 4.36 -11.86 30.45
C GLY A 189 4.16 -11.89 31.98
N ARG A 190 4.99 -12.66 32.71
CA ARG A 190 4.97 -12.66 34.19
C ARG A 190 5.39 -11.30 34.77
N ARG A 191 6.40 -10.68 34.18
CA ARG A 191 6.84 -9.36 34.63
C ARG A 191 5.78 -8.29 34.35
N PHE A 192 5.15 -8.33 33.19
CA PHE A 192 4.01 -7.47 32.88
C PHE A 192 2.87 -7.58 33.89
N LYS A 193 2.46 -8.80 34.21
CA LYS A 193 1.45 -9.05 35.24
C LYS A 193 1.87 -8.43 36.58
N LYS A 194 3.12 -8.62 36.99
CA LYS A 194 3.65 -8.05 38.22
C LYS A 194 3.60 -6.52 38.21
N MET A 195 3.98 -5.86 37.11
CA MET A 195 3.89 -4.40 36.96
C MET A 195 2.45 -3.90 37.06
N THR A 196 1.48 -4.65 36.52
CA THR A 196 0.07 -4.33 36.65
C THR A 196 -0.38 -4.42 38.13
N GLU A 197 0.02 -5.49 38.84
CA GLU A 197 -0.26 -5.68 40.27
C GLU A 197 0.41 -4.62 41.16
N GLU A 198 1.61 -4.19 40.81
CA GLU A 198 2.38 -3.13 41.50
C GLU A 198 1.93 -1.71 41.11
N GLY A 199 1.08 -1.54 40.12
CA GLY A 199 0.64 -0.24 39.60
C GLY A 199 1.70 0.56 38.86
N THR A 200 2.80 -0.07 38.42
CA THR A 200 3.95 0.60 37.78
C THR A 200 3.87 0.58 36.25
N LEU A 201 2.90 -0.11 35.67
CA LEU A 201 2.79 -0.26 34.21
C LEU A 201 2.49 1.07 33.49
N ASN A 202 1.64 1.90 34.09
CA ASN A 202 1.32 3.21 33.51
C ASN A 202 2.55 4.13 33.48
N ASP A 203 3.33 4.11 34.58
CA ASP A 203 4.57 4.89 34.66
C ASP A 203 5.60 4.43 33.63
N PHE A 204 5.71 3.12 33.41
CA PHE A 204 6.58 2.56 32.37
C PHE A 204 6.23 3.12 30.99
N TYR A 205 4.96 3.06 30.56
CA TYR A 205 4.55 3.59 29.27
C TYR A 205 4.74 5.10 29.16
N LEU A 206 4.39 5.84 30.21
CA LEU A 206 4.44 7.29 30.18
C LEU A 206 5.87 7.88 30.29
N ASN A 207 6.74 7.24 31.08
CA ASN A 207 8.02 7.84 31.44
C ASN A 207 9.25 7.10 30.88
N ASN A 208 9.17 5.79 30.63
CA ASN A 208 10.32 5.02 30.15
C ASN A 208 10.31 4.84 28.62
N VAL A 209 9.15 4.68 28.02
CA VAL A 209 9.04 4.49 26.56
C VAL A 209 9.31 5.82 25.84
N LYS A 210 10.33 5.85 24.99
CA LYS A 210 10.74 7.03 24.22
C LYS A 210 10.21 6.97 22.78
N PRO A 211 10.05 8.11 22.09
CA PRO A 211 9.75 8.13 20.67
C PRO A 211 10.83 7.45 19.82
N LEU A 212 10.41 6.66 18.83
CA LEU A 212 11.25 6.15 17.73
C LEU A 212 11.55 7.21 16.69
N ILE A 213 10.59 8.13 16.49
CA ILE A 213 10.68 9.24 15.56
C ILE A 213 10.39 10.54 16.30
N GLN A 214 10.87 11.65 15.77
CA GLN A 214 10.44 12.95 16.28
C GLN A 214 9.09 13.34 15.67
N PRO A 215 8.19 14.04 16.38
CA PRO A 215 6.90 14.46 15.86
C PRO A 215 7.01 15.28 14.57
N GLU A 216 8.05 16.09 14.42
CA GLU A 216 8.36 16.90 13.24
C GLU A 216 8.70 16.04 12.01
N ASP A 217 9.10 14.80 12.23
CA ASP A 217 9.40 13.83 11.17
C ASP A 217 8.17 13.06 10.70
N LEU A 218 7.00 13.25 11.34
CA LEU A 218 5.73 12.67 10.90
C LEU A 218 5.24 13.42 9.65
N PRO A 219 5.27 12.79 8.47
CA PRO A 219 5.07 13.52 7.21
C PRO A 219 3.60 13.79 6.87
N PHE A 220 2.68 13.33 7.70
CA PHE A 220 1.22 13.48 7.53
C PHE A 220 0.54 13.58 8.89
N GLU A 221 -0.68 14.07 8.88
CA GLU A 221 -1.54 14.08 10.04
C GLU A 221 -2.32 12.76 10.12
N PRO A 222 -2.13 11.91 11.15
CA PRO A 222 -2.86 10.66 11.27
C PRO A 222 -4.35 10.93 11.53
N HIS A 223 -5.20 10.01 11.10
CA HIS A 223 -6.63 10.08 11.38
C HIS A 223 -6.95 9.59 12.80
N CYS A 224 -6.28 8.50 13.22
CA CYS A 224 -6.35 7.96 14.57
C CYS A 224 -5.12 7.09 14.86
N TYR A 225 -4.99 6.71 16.13
CA TYR A 225 -4.06 5.70 16.59
C TYR A 225 -4.82 4.46 17.05
N ILE A 226 -4.32 3.26 16.71
CA ILE A 226 -4.91 2.00 17.15
C ILE A 226 -3.80 1.14 17.75
N THR A 227 -3.84 0.92 19.05
CA THR A 227 -2.79 0.24 19.79
C THR A 227 -3.33 -0.91 20.65
N SER A 228 -2.46 -1.88 20.99
CA SER A 228 -2.75 -2.94 21.93
C SER A 228 -2.05 -2.76 23.28
N ARG A 229 -1.75 -1.51 23.67
CA ARG A 229 -1.18 -1.20 24.98
C ARG A 229 -2.12 -1.63 26.09
N PRO A 230 -1.66 -2.44 27.06
CA PRO A 230 -2.49 -2.91 28.18
C PRO A 230 -2.55 -1.89 29.32
N VAL A 231 -2.84 -0.63 28.98
CA VAL A 231 -3.00 0.51 29.91
C VAL A 231 -4.27 1.29 29.55
N PRO A 232 -4.83 2.09 30.46
CA PRO A 232 -5.90 3.00 30.14
C PRO A 232 -5.55 3.92 28.97
N VAL A 233 -6.53 4.25 28.15
CA VAL A 233 -6.32 5.02 26.91
C VAL A 233 -5.69 6.39 27.21
N GLU A 234 -6.06 6.98 28.32
CA GLU A 234 -5.58 8.26 28.82
C GLU A 234 -4.05 8.26 29.00
N VAL A 235 -3.46 7.15 29.44
CA VAL A 235 -2.01 7.01 29.57
C VAL A 235 -1.30 7.09 28.21
N THR A 236 -1.95 6.58 27.18
CA THR A 236 -1.42 6.66 25.82
C THR A 236 -1.59 8.06 25.23
N GLU A 237 -2.74 8.71 25.50
CA GLU A 237 -3.00 10.10 25.12
C GLU A 237 -2.01 11.04 25.80
N ASP A 238 -1.76 10.87 27.11
CA ASP A 238 -0.75 11.62 27.85
C ASP A 238 0.68 11.42 27.29
N TRP A 239 1.00 10.19 26.85
CA TRP A 239 2.29 9.91 26.22
C TRP A 239 2.42 10.65 24.87
N LEU A 240 1.37 10.63 24.03
CA LEU A 240 1.34 11.34 22.75
C LEU A 240 1.48 12.85 22.94
N ASP A 241 0.74 13.42 23.91
CA ASP A 241 0.80 14.85 24.25
C ASP A 241 2.20 15.24 24.79
N LYS A 242 2.72 14.48 25.74
CA LYS A 242 4.06 14.66 26.30
C LYS A 242 5.15 14.72 25.24
N HIS A 243 5.00 13.95 24.17
CA HIS A 243 5.96 13.88 23.09
C HIS A 243 5.54 14.69 21.85
N HIS A 244 4.53 15.56 21.98
CA HIS A 244 4.05 16.50 20.96
C HIS A 244 3.56 15.86 19.67
N PHE A 245 3.10 14.62 19.70
CA PHE A 245 2.42 14.01 18.57
C PHE A 245 1.03 14.62 18.35
N PRO A 246 0.50 14.62 17.12
CA PRO A 246 -0.82 15.17 16.84
C PRO A 246 -1.91 14.58 17.73
N ALA A 247 -2.72 15.44 18.37
CA ALA A 247 -3.87 15.02 19.16
C ALA A 247 -4.97 14.46 18.26
N LYS A 248 -5.09 13.12 18.23
CA LYS A 248 -6.05 12.35 17.43
C LYS A 248 -6.68 11.25 18.28
N PRO A 249 -7.87 10.74 17.92
CA PRO A 249 -8.50 9.65 18.64
C PRO A 249 -7.54 8.46 18.83
N VAL A 250 -7.51 7.94 20.05
CA VAL A 250 -6.74 6.73 20.41
C VAL A 250 -7.73 5.60 20.68
N HIS A 251 -7.58 4.50 19.96
CA HIS A 251 -8.34 3.27 20.17
C HIS A 251 -7.42 2.20 20.76
N SER A 252 -7.75 1.72 21.96
CA SER A 252 -7.00 0.66 22.62
C SER A 252 -7.75 -0.67 22.53
N LEU A 253 -7.00 -1.73 22.26
CA LEU A 253 -7.48 -3.11 22.18
C LEU A 253 -6.79 -3.98 23.21
N ASP A 254 -7.49 -5.03 23.65
CA ASP A 254 -6.81 -6.14 24.31
C ASP A 254 -5.78 -6.80 23.38
N VAL A 255 -4.64 -7.19 23.90
CA VAL A 255 -3.45 -7.68 23.15
C VAL A 255 -3.75 -8.84 22.18
N CYS A 256 -4.86 -9.55 22.33
CA CYS A 256 -5.22 -10.69 21.49
C CYS A 256 -6.38 -10.38 20.53
N LYS A 257 -6.83 -9.13 20.42
CA LYS A 257 -7.92 -8.74 19.51
C LYS A 257 -7.38 -8.16 18.21
N SER A 258 -8.15 -8.35 17.13
CA SER A 258 -7.84 -7.78 15.81
C SER A 258 -8.10 -6.28 15.77
N LYS A 259 -7.23 -5.53 15.09
CA LYS A 259 -7.42 -4.09 14.83
C LYS A 259 -8.44 -3.81 13.72
N VAL A 260 -8.89 -4.85 13.00
CA VAL A 260 -9.73 -4.72 11.78
C VAL A 260 -11.03 -3.97 12.04
N ASP A 261 -11.74 -4.33 13.11
CA ASP A 261 -13.06 -3.73 13.38
C ASP A 261 -12.95 -2.25 13.70
N LEU A 262 -12.01 -1.86 14.56
CA LEU A 262 -11.76 -0.45 14.88
C LEU A 262 -11.28 0.35 13.67
N ALA A 263 -10.43 -0.22 12.84
CA ALA A 263 -9.96 0.45 11.63
C ALA A 263 -11.11 0.66 10.62
N LYS A 264 -12.03 -0.30 10.49
CA LYS A 264 -13.24 -0.16 9.67
C LYS A 264 -14.20 0.87 10.22
N GLU A 265 -14.46 0.87 11.53
CA GLU A 265 -15.34 1.85 12.20
C GLU A 265 -14.80 3.27 12.05
N ALA A 266 -13.50 3.47 12.19
CA ALA A 266 -12.84 4.74 11.95
C ALA A 266 -12.74 5.12 10.45
N GLY A 267 -13.10 4.20 9.56
CA GLY A 267 -13.03 4.38 8.11
C GLY A 267 -11.60 4.55 7.59
N ILE A 268 -10.64 3.84 8.19
CA ILE A 268 -9.24 3.88 7.80
C ILE A 268 -9.05 3.23 6.43
N GLU A 269 -8.36 3.94 5.55
CA GLU A 269 -8.06 3.50 4.19
C GLU A 269 -6.62 2.96 4.10
N ILE A 270 -5.70 3.52 4.90
CA ILE A 270 -4.30 3.09 5.03
C ILE A 270 -3.96 2.89 6.50
N PHE A 271 -3.30 1.80 6.83
CA PHE A 271 -2.76 1.57 8.16
C PHE A 271 -1.26 1.30 8.12
N ILE A 272 -0.53 1.68 9.17
CA ILE A 272 0.90 1.41 9.29
C ILE A 272 1.12 0.69 10.62
N ASP A 273 1.75 -0.48 10.56
CA ASP A 273 1.95 -1.38 11.70
C ASP A 273 3.29 -2.11 11.55
N ASP A 274 3.95 -2.43 12.64
CA ASP A 274 5.19 -3.21 12.65
C ASP A 274 4.96 -4.71 12.85
N SER A 275 3.74 -5.10 13.24
CA SER A 275 3.33 -6.50 13.38
C SER A 275 2.95 -7.10 12.03
N PHE A 276 3.60 -8.20 11.65
CA PHE A 276 3.28 -8.91 10.42
C PHE A 276 1.87 -9.56 10.47
N ASP A 277 1.41 -9.98 11.64
CA ASP A 277 0.08 -10.56 11.78
C ASP A 277 -1.01 -9.51 11.56
N ASN A 278 -0.87 -8.31 12.13
CA ASN A 278 -1.75 -7.17 11.87
C ASN A 278 -1.72 -6.75 10.39
N PHE A 279 -0.52 -6.71 9.80
CA PHE A 279 -0.35 -6.42 8.37
C PHE A 279 -1.15 -7.38 7.49
N VAL A 280 -1.10 -8.68 7.77
CA VAL A 280 -1.85 -9.70 7.02
C VAL A 280 -3.36 -9.55 7.24
N GLU A 281 -3.80 -9.42 8.49
CA GLU A 281 -5.24 -9.33 8.82
C GLU A 281 -5.90 -8.10 8.21
N LEU A 282 -5.28 -6.93 8.33
CA LEU A 282 -5.81 -5.67 7.82
C LEU A 282 -5.85 -5.64 6.29
N ASN A 283 -4.80 -6.13 5.61
CA ASN A 283 -4.81 -6.25 4.14
C ASN A 283 -5.87 -7.23 3.65
N ASN A 284 -6.05 -8.37 4.32
CA ASN A 284 -7.12 -9.33 4.01
C ASN A 284 -8.52 -8.73 4.22
N ALA A 285 -8.65 -7.78 5.13
CA ALA A 285 -9.89 -7.06 5.40
C ALA A 285 -10.15 -5.88 4.44
N GLY A 286 -9.23 -5.63 3.47
CA GLY A 286 -9.33 -4.58 2.45
C GLY A 286 -8.81 -3.22 2.89
N ILE A 287 -8.06 -3.14 3.99
CA ILE A 287 -7.39 -1.92 4.46
C ILE A 287 -5.93 -1.99 3.99
N THR A 288 -5.51 -1.09 3.11
CA THR A 288 -4.13 -1.05 2.63
C THR A 288 -3.18 -0.84 3.81
N THR A 289 -2.41 -1.87 4.17
CA THR A 289 -1.53 -1.81 5.33
C THR A 289 -0.08 -1.91 4.89
N TYR A 290 0.73 -0.99 5.38
CA TYR A 290 2.18 -0.99 5.20
C TYR A 290 2.85 -1.57 6.44
N LEU A 291 3.82 -2.47 6.21
CA LEU A 291 4.64 -3.05 7.27
C LEU A 291 5.83 -2.11 7.57
N TYR A 292 5.80 -1.48 8.75
CA TYR A 292 6.92 -0.66 9.19
C TYR A 292 8.11 -1.54 9.59
N SER A 293 9.29 -1.21 9.07
CA SER A 293 10.50 -2.02 9.26
C SER A 293 10.95 -2.06 10.71
N ALA A 294 10.88 -3.24 11.31
CA ALA A 294 11.36 -3.52 12.66
C ALA A 294 12.24 -4.78 12.66
N PRO A 295 13.16 -4.97 13.64
CA PRO A 295 14.06 -6.12 13.65
C PRO A 295 13.35 -7.48 13.61
N TRP A 296 12.18 -7.59 14.21
CA TRP A 296 11.40 -8.84 14.30
C TRP A 296 10.64 -9.20 13.04
N ASN A 297 10.45 -8.26 12.11
CA ASN A 297 9.65 -8.49 10.90
C ASN A 297 10.48 -8.58 9.60
N GLN A 298 11.81 -8.50 9.67
CA GLN A 298 12.71 -8.49 8.49
C GLN A 298 12.62 -9.78 7.65
N LYS A 299 12.25 -10.90 8.25
CA LYS A 299 12.12 -12.20 7.57
C LYS A 299 10.95 -12.26 6.56
N HIS A 300 10.00 -11.33 6.64
CA HIS A 300 8.83 -11.32 5.79
C HIS A 300 9.07 -10.41 4.58
N ASP A 301 9.02 -10.99 3.38
CA ASP A 301 9.06 -10.21 2.15
C ASP A 301 7.64 -9.73 1.81
N VAL A 302 7.42 -8.43 1.89
CA VAL A 302 6.15 -7.77 1.57
C VAL A 302 6.28 -6.79 0.40
N GLY A 303 7.40 -6.83 -0.31
CA GLY A 303 7.66 -6.01 -1.49
C GLY A 303 7.51 -4.50 -1.20
N HIS A 304 6.75 -3.83 -2.06
CA HIS A 304 6.52 -2.38 -1.99
C HIS A 304 5.65 -1.91 -0.79
N LEU A 305 5.05 -2.84 -0.06
CA LEU A 305 4.29 -2.52 1.16
C LEU A 305 5.18 -2.42 2.41
N ARG A 306 6.50 -2.45 2.26
CA ARG A 306 7.44 -2.21 3.35
C ARG A 306 7.85 -0.75 3.41
N LEU A 307 7.71 -0.13 4.59
CA LEU A 307 8.24 1.20 4.88
C LEU A 307 9.47 1.10 5.77
N LYS A 308 10.55 1.78 5.41
CA LYS A 308 11.73 1.97 6.26
C LYS A 308 11.63 3.28 7.05
N SER A 309 10.86 4.22 6.54
CA SER A 309 10.52 5.49 7.16
C SER A 309 9.08 5.84 6.82
N LEU A 310 8.38 6.57 7.69
CA LEU A 310 7.04 7.10 7.38
C LEU A 310 7.06 8.06 6.18
N LYS A 311 8.22 8.69 5.90
CA LYS A 311 8.46 9.54 4.72
C LYS A 311 8.46 8.76 3.40
N ASP A 312 8.54 7.44 3.45
CA ASP A 312 8.49 6.57 2.26
C ASP A 312 7.08 6.24 1.80
N LEU A 313 6.05 6.68 2.54
CA LEU A 313 4.66 6.43 2.15
C LEU A 313 4.37 7.05 0.76
N PRO A 314 3.94 6.26 -0.25
CA PRO A 314 3.87 6.72 -1.65
C PRO A 314 2.98 7.93 -1.91
N LEU A 315 1.99 8.16 -1.06
CA LEU A 315 1.03 9.27 -1.20
C LEU A 315 1.60 10.64 -0.82
N LEU A 316 2.80 10.67 -0.30
CA LEU A 316 3.45 11.88 0.23
C LEU A 316 4.63 12.36 -0.63
N LYS A 317 4.91 11.64 -1.71
CA LYS A 317 6.00 11.99 -2.65
C LYS A 317 5.51 12.82 -3.80
#